data_40a723eebfa017e059a7ed1a0e8ae1aa
#
_entry.id   40a723eebfa017e059a7ed1a0e8ae1aa
#
_cell.length_a   1.000
_cell.length_b   1.000
_cell.length_c   1.000
_cell.angle_alpha   90.00
_cell.angle_beta   90.00
_cell.angle_gamma   90.00
#
_symmetry.space_group_name_H-M   'P 1'
#
loop_
_entity.id
_entity.type
_entity.pdbx_description
1 polymer ?
#
loop_
_entity_poly.entity_id
_entity_poly.type
_entity_poly.pdbx_seq_one_letter_code
_entity_poly.pdbx_strand_id
1 'polypeptide(L)'
;MLGLLVSFDFSFMPTILLFFFVLIGITGLVLGGRWLTDGAIGISSFFNISPLIVGLTVVSIATSMPEMFTCLTAIQESADLALGSIIGSNIANIGLILGISALIAPLASDIRLIRKELPFLIFLTFLFVLFALGGFGRIEGIILVSIAFAYVVWVVRNSLKESSNNYLDEDLSFKSASRSNLMFALIWIILGTIFLSLGAQCLVSSAQQLALRIGVSEVFVGFSVVALGTSLPELAASVSASFAKKNSLCIGNVIGSNLFNLALIGGTSACFYPFPVSSSFFWVE
;
A
#
# COMPACT_ATOMS: atom_id res chain seq x y z
N MET A 1 9.71 8.32 -20.94
CA MET A 1 8.33 7.87 -21.26
C MET A 1 7.53 7.42 -20.02
N LEU A 2 8.06 7.53 -18.80
CA LEU A 2 7.36 7.21 -17.53
C LEU A 2 6.89 8.47 -16.77
N GLY A 3 6.98 9.64 -17.37
CA GLY A 3 6.53 10.92 -16.79
C GLY A 3 5.02 11.21 -16.90
N LEU A 4 4.20 10.19 -17.12
CA LEU A 4 2.75 10.31 -17.32
C LEU A 4 1.90 9.90 -16.11
N LEU A 5 2.48 9.78 -14.91
CA LEU A 5 1.68 9.96 -13.70
C LEU A 5 1.52 11.46 -13.56
N VAL A 6 0.34 11.93 -13.93
CA VAL A 6 -0.11 13.30 -13.96
C VAL A 6 0.29 14.00 -12.66
N SER A 7 1.44 14.66 -12.66
CA SER A 7 1.71 15.64 -11.61
C SER A 7 0.77 16.82 -11.91
N PHE A 8 -0.29 16.93 -11.14
CA PHE A 8 -1.17 18.09 -11.25
C PHE A 8 -0.38 19.33 -10.84
N ASP A 9 -0.01 20.16 -11.82
CA ASP A 9 0.60 21.45 -11.52
C ASP A 9 -0.51 22.44 -11.14
N PHE A 10 -0.66 22.65 -9.83
CA PHE A 10 -1.62 23.59 -9.26
C PHE A 10 -1.01 24.95 -8.91
N SER A 11 0.23 25.23 -9.28
CA SER A 11 0.97 26.44 -8.89
C SER A 11 0.24 27.73 -9.29
N PHE A 12 -0.40 27.74 -10.45
CA PHE A 12 -1.13 28.90 -10.99
C PHE A 12 -2.62 28.95 -10.64
N MET A 13 -3.16 27.96 -9.93
CA MET A 13 -4.59 27.90 -9.63
C MET A 13 -5.02 28.88 -8.54
N PRO A 14 -6.21 29.50 -8.59
CA PRO A 14 -6.78 30.28 -7.52
C PRO A 14 -6.93 29.44 -6.22
N THR A 15 -6.73 30.07 -5.05
CA THR A 15 -6.80 29.38 -3.75
C THR A 15 -8.15 28.67 -3.53
N ILE A 16 -9.25 29.28 -3.96
CA ILE A 16 -10.58 28.66 -3.85
C ILE A 16 -10.70 27.35 -4.65
N LEU A 17 -10.03 27.29 -5.79
CA LEU A 17 -10.02 26.10 -6.63
C LEU A 17 -9.19 24.98 -5.98
N LEU A 18 -8.13 25.31 -5.24
CA LEU A 18 -7.36 24.33 -4.47
C LEU A 18 -8.20 23.66 -3.40
N PHE A 19 -9.05 24.40 -2.66
CA PHE A 19 -9.99 23.81 -1.71
C PHE A 19 -10.99 22.86 -2.40
N PHE A 20 -11.45 23.20 -3.60
CA PHE A 20 -12.31 22.32 -4.38
C PHE A 20 -11.57 21.01 -4.75
N PHE A 21 -10.31 21.09 -5.15
CA PHE A 21 -9.50 19.90 -5.45
C PHE A 21 -9.17 19.07 -4.21
N VAL A 22 -9.00 19.68 -3.03
CA VAL A 22 -8.92 18.94 -1.75
C VAL A 22 -10.18 18.12 -1.52
N LEU A 23 -11.36 18.70 -1.74
CA LEU A 23 -12.63 17.97 -1.58
C LEU A 23 -12.78 16.84 -2.60
N ILE A 24 -12.37 17.06 -3.86
CA ILE A 24 -12.32 16.00 -4.89
C ILE A 24 -11.38 14.88 -4.45
N GLY A 25 -10.18 15.22 -3.97
CA GLY A 25 -9.20 14.25 -3.49
C GLY A 25 -9.74 13.40 -2.34
N ILE A 26 -10.34 14.02 -1.32
CA ILE A 26 -10.99 13.31 -0.21
C ILE A 26 -12.12 12.41 -0.72
N THR A 27 -12.96 12.92 -1.61
CA THR A 27 -14.07 12.14 -2.19
C THR A 27 -13.54 10.94 -2.97
N GLY A 28 -12.49 11.15 -3.77
CA GLY A 28 -11.80 10.07 -4.50
C GLY A 28 -11.25 8.99 -3.59
N LEU A 29 -10.60 9.37 -2.48
CA LEU A 29 -10.08 8.44 -1.48
C LEU A 29 -11.21 7.65 -0.80
N VAL A 30 -12.31 8.30 -0.41
CA VAL A 30 -13.44 7.64 0.24
C VAL A 30 -14.14 6.66 -0.70
N LEU A 31 -14.45 7.09 -1.92
CA LEU A 31 -15.10 6.23 -2.93
C LEU A 31 -14.16 5.10 -3.37
N GLY A 32 -12.90 5.42 -3.64
CA GLY A 32 -11.89 4.45 -4.04
C GLY A 32 -11.67 3.38 -2.98
N GLY A 33 -11.55 3.77 -1.71
CA GLY A 33 -11.42 2.84 -0.58
C GLY A 33 -12.64 1.92 -0.43
N ARG A 34 -13.86 2.44 -0.58
CA ARG A 34 -15.08 1.62 -0.55
C ARG A 34 -15.11 0.62 -1.70
N TRP A 35 -14.90 1.07 -2.93
CA TRP A 35 -14.92 0.21 -4.11
C TRP A 35 -13.83 -0.86 -4.07
N LEU A 36 -12.63 -0.51 -3.61
CA LEU A 36 -11.56 -1.48 -3.42
C LEU A 36 -11.95 -2.53 -2.36
N THR A 37 -12.55 -2.11 -1.25
CA THR A 37 -13.04 -3.00 -0.20
C THR A 37 -14.13 -3.93 -0.72
N ASP A 38 -15.13 -3.41 -1.44
CA ASP A 38 -16.23 -4.20 -2.02
C ASP A 38 -15.70 -5.21 -3.06
N GLY A 39 -14.76 -4.79 -3.90
CA GLY A 39 -14.09 -5.66 -4.86
C GLY A 39 -13.29 -6.77 -4.17
N ALA A 40 -12.55 -6.44 -3.11
CA ALA A 40 -11.79 -7.41 -2.32
C ALA A 40 -12.69 -8.45 -1.66
N ILE A 41 -13.83 -8.03 -1.09
CA ILE A 41 -14.84 -8.95 -0.54
C ILE A 41 -15.42 -9.84 -1.65
N GLY A 42 -15.66 -9.27 -2.84
CA GLY A 42 -16.13 -10.03 -4.01
C GLY A 42 -15.14 -11.13 -4.43
N ILE A 43 -13.84 -10.83 -4.47
CA ILE A 43 -12.79 -11.83 -4.75
C ILE A 43 -12.73 -12.89 -3.66
N SER A 44 -12.72 -12.47 -2.38
CA SER A 44 -12.72 -13.36 -1.22
C SER A 44 -13.87 -14.37 -1.32
N SER A 45 -15.06 -13.88 -1.62
CA SER A 45 -16.28 -14.71 -1.76
C SER A 45 -16.22 -15.64 -2.97
N PHE A 46 -15.75 -15.14 -4.11
CA PHE A 46 -15.70 -15.93 -5.35
C PHE A 46 -14.75 -17.12 -5.24
N PHE A 47 -13.56 -16.90 -4.68
CA PHE A 47 -12.54 -17.95 -4.49
C PHE A 47 -12.69 -18.69 -3.16
N ASN A 48 -13.66 -18.29 -2.33
CA ASN A 48 -13.85 -18.82 -0.98
C ASN A 48 -12.58 -18.80 -0.13
N ILE A 49 -11.86 -17.69 -0.18
CA ILE A 49 -10.61 -17.46 0.56
C ILE A 49 -10.83 -16.36 1.61
N SER A 50 -10.03 -16.41 2.69
CA SER A 50 -10.12 -15.40 3.75
C SER A 50 -9.88 -13.98 3.24
N PRO A 51 -10.66 -12.98 3.70
CA PRO A 51 -10.39 -11.56 3.43
C PRO A 51 -8.97 -11.12 3.82
N LEU A 52 -8.36 -11.75 4.83
CA LEU A 52 -6.96 -11.54 5.19
C LEU A 52 -6.03 -11.77 3.99
N ILE A 53 -6.23 -12.87 3.27
CA ILE A 53 -5.39 -13.22 2.11
C ILE A 53 -5.55 -12.24 0.97
N VAL A 54 -6.79 -11.80 0.71
CA VAL A 54 -7.05 -10.79 -0.32
C VAL A 54 -6.41 -9.45 0.07
N GLY A 55 -6.45 -9.10 1.35
CA GLY A 55 -5.75 -7.94 1.90
C GLY A 55 -4.23 -8.04 1.72
N LEU A 56 -3.64 -9.18 2.13
CA LEU A 56 -2.21 -9.48 2.01
C LEU A 56 -1.69 -9.52 0.56
N THR A 57 -2.56 -9.61 -0.42
CA THR A 57 -2.15 -9.79 -1.82
C THR A 57 -2.77 -8.72 -2.73
N VAL A 58 -4.02 -8.88 -3.13
CA VAL A 58 -4.66 -8.03 -4.14
C VAL A 58 -4.74 -6.58 -3.71
N VAL A 59 -5.21 -6.33 -2.48
CA VAL A 59 -5.42 -4.95 -1.99
C VAL A 59 -4.08 -4.26 -1.76
N SER A 60 -3.14 -4.92 -1.08
CA SER A 60 -1.83 -4.35 -0.80
C SER A 60 -1.02 -4.08 -2.08
N ILE A 61 -1.04 -4.97 -3.08
CA ILE A 61 -0.41 -4.70 -4.37
C ILE A 61 -1.08 -3.48 -5.03
N ALA A 62 -2.41 -3.43 -5.04
CA ALA A 62 -3.16 -2.36 -5.69
C ALA A 62 -2.88 -0.99 -5.06
N THR A 63 -2.80 -0.91 -3.72
CA THR A 63 -2.53 0.34 -3.01
C THR A 63 -1.07 0.76 -3.08
N SER A 64 -0.12 -0.18 -3.09
CA SER A 64 1.32 0.11 -3.16
C SER A 64 1.85 0.34 -4.59
N MET A 65 1.02 0.22 -5.63
CA MET A 65 1.45 0.56 -7.00
C MET A 65 1.88 2.02 -7.17
N PRO A 66 1.16 3.03 -6.65
CA PRO A 66 1.62 4.43 -6.71
C PRO A 66 2.97 4.63 -6.03
N GLU A 67 3.21 4.00 -4.87
CA GLU A 67 4.49 4.06 -4.14
C GLU A 67 5.62 3.45 -4.95
N MET A 68 5.37 2.36 -5.66
CA MET A 68 6.37 1.75 -6.55
C MET A 68 6.83 2.73 -7.63
N PHE A 69 5.90 3.42 -8.29
CA PHE A 69 6.25 4.41 -9.30
C PHE A 69 6.97 5.63 -8.71
N THR A 70 6.53 6.11 -7.55
CA THR A 70 7.20 7.20 -6.84
C THR A 70 8.62 6.82 -6.44
N CYS A 71 8.82 5.61 -5.91
CA CYS A 71 10.14 5.11 -5.54
C CYS A 71 11.07 4.95 -6.75
N LEU A 72 10.56 4.42 -7.88
CA LEU A 72 11.34 4.29 -9.13
C LEU A 72 11.73 5.64 -9.74
N THR A 73 10.98 6.70 -9.49
CA THR A 73 11.38 8.06 -9.88
C THR A 73 12.36 8.66 -8.88
N ALA A 74 12.09 8.53 -7.59
CA ALA A 74 12.96 9.05 -6.52
C ALA A 74 14.37 8.47 -6.56
N ILE A 75 14.52 7.19 -6.89
CA ILE A 75 15.85 6.54 -6.96
C ILE A 75 16.73 7.12 -8.05
N GLN A 76 16.17 7.70 -9.10
CA GLN A 76 16.93 8.37 -10.17
C GLN A 76 17.51 9.71 -9.69
N GLU A 77 16.90 10.32 -8.67
CA GLU A 77 17.37 11.55 -8.05
C GLU A 77 18.29 11.26 -6.87
N SER A 78 17.89 10.37 -5.98
CA SER A 78 18.66 9.99 -4.80
C SER A 78 18.25 8.60 -4.27
N ALA A 79 19.24 7.75 -4.03
CA ALA A 79 19.05 6.45 -3.39
C ALA A 79 18.48 6.60 -1.96
N ASP A 80 18.93 7.61 -1.22
CA ASP A 80 18.49 7.86 0.15
C ASP A 80 17.02 8.30 0.19
N LEU A 81 16.54 9.05 -0.81
CA LEU A 81 15.12 9.38 -0.93
C LEU A 81 14.25 8.14 -1.19
N ALA A 82 14.71 7.25 -2.07
CA ALA A 82 13.98 6.02 -2.37
C ALA A 82 13.92 5.09 -1.14
N LEU A 83 15.04 4.88 -0.45
CA LEU A 83 15.08 4.10 0.79
C LEU A 83 14.23 4.73 1.89
N GLY A 84 14.35 6.05 2.08
CA GLY A 84 13.53 6.80 3.03
C GLY A 84 12.03 6.64 2.75
N SER A 85 11.62 6.65 1.49
CA SER A 85 10.23 6.39 1.09
C SER A 85 9.79 4.97 1.45
N ILE A 86 10.57 3.94 1.12
CA ILE A 86 10.24 2.53 1.43
C ILE A 86 10.09 2.32 2.95
N ILE A 87 11.07 2.78 3.72
CA ILE A 87 11.08 2.58 5.18
C ILE A 87 10.03 3.46 5.85
N GLY A 88 9.90 4.71 5.41
CA GLY A 88 8.91 5.65 5.90
C GLY A 88 7.48 5.16 5.71
N SER A 89 7.14 4.62 4.54
CA SER A 89 5.84 4.00 4.28
C SER A 89 5.59 2.80 5.19
N ASN A 90 6.60 1.96 5.44
CA ASN A 90 6.44 0.83 6.35
C ASN A 90 6.18 1.27 7.80
N ILE A 91 6.87 2.31 8.27
CA ILE A 91 6.64 2.90 9.58
C ILE A 91 5.24 3.52 9.65
N ALA A 92 4.83 4.28 8.61
CA ALA A 92 3.51 4.89 8.53
C ALA A 92 2.39 3.84 8.51
N ASN A 93 2.57 2.75 7.79
CA ASN A 93 1.61 1.64 7.73
C ASN A 93 1.37 1.02 9.11
N ILE A 94 2.43 0.74 9.87
CA ILE A 94 2.32 0.13 11.21
C ILE A 94 1.89 1.17 12.25
N GLY A 95 2.52 2.34 12.28
CA GLY A 95 2.28 3.35 13.31
C GLY A 95 0.97 4.10 13.10
N LEU A 96 0.79 4.66 11.91
CA LEU A 96 -0.34 5.55 11.61
C LEU A 96 -1.56 4.77 11.13
N ILE A 97 -1.41 3.96 10.07
CA ILE A 97 -2.56 3.35 9.40
C ILE A 97 -3.19 2.28 10.28
N LEU A 98 -2.39 1.37 10.81
CA LEU A 98 -2.90 0.35 11.74
C LEU A 98 -3.45 1.00 13.02
N GLY A 99 -2.79 2.05 13.53
CA GLY A 99 -3.23 2.80 14.69
C GLY A 99 -4.60 3.46 14.49
N ILE A 100 -4.79 4.20 13.39
CA ILE A 100 -6.08 4.83 13.06
C ILE A 100 -7.16 3.75 12.85
N SER A 101 -6.83 2.67 12.15
CA SER A 101 -7.78 1.58 11.92
C SER A 101 -8.22 0.90 13.22
N ALA A 102 -7.31 0.74 14.18
CA ALA A 102 -7.60 0.19 15.51
C ALA A 102 -8.49 1.10 16.36
N LEU A 103 -8.37 2.43 16.18
CA LEU A 103 -9.27 3.40 16.83
C LEU A 103 -10.69 3.36 16.26
N ILE A 104 -10.84 3.05 14.96
CA ILE A 104 -12.16 2.94 14.29
C ILE A 104 -12.86 1.65 14.68
N ALA A 105 -12.14 0.53 14.66
CA ALA A 105 -12.69 -0.78 15.01
C ALA A 105 -11.64 -1.65 15.70
N PRO A 106 -12.02 -2.43 16.74
CA PRO A 106 -11.11 -3.36 17.38
C PRO A 106 -10.54 -4.35 16.37
N LEU A 107 -9.22 -4.40 16.26
CA LEU A 107 -8.55 -5.31 15.33
C LEU A 107 -8.36 -6.66 16.01
N ALA A 108 -9.21 -7.63 15.71
CA ALA A 108 -9.01 -9.01 16.13
C ALA A 108 -7.84 -9.62 15.36
N SER A 109 -6.83 -10.12 16.06
CA SER A 109 -5.67 -10.76 15.44
C SER A 109 -6.01 -12.22 15.08
N ASP A 110 -5.81 -12.59 13.82
CA ASP A 110 -5.84 -13.96 13.36
C ASP A 110 -4.56 -14.69 13.85
N ILE A 111 -4.71 -15.91 14.35
CA ILE A 111 -3.58 -16.75 14.78
C ILE A 111 -2.59 -17.02 13.64
N ARG A 112 -3.07 -17.07 12.41
CA ARG A 112 -2.26 -17.20 11.20
C ARG A 112 -1.34 -16.01 11.01
N LEU A 113 -1.86 -14.81 11.21
CA LEU A 113 -1.08 -13.57 11.13
C LEU A 113 0.13 -13.63 12.08
N ILE A 114 -0.12 -13.99 13.34
CA ILE A 114 0.92 -14.04 14.39
C ILE A 114 1.94 -15.14 14.11
N ARG A 115 1.50 -16.30 13.63
CA ARG A 115 2.38 -17.47 13.49
C ARG A 115 3.10 -17.57 12.15
N LYS A 116 2.59 -16.94 11.09
CA LYS A 116 3.16 -17.06 9.73
C LYS A 116 3.56 -15.71 9.15
N GLU A 117 2.64 -14.75 9.11
CA GLU A 117 2.82 -13.51 8.34
C GLU A 117 3.78 -12.54 9.04
N LEU A 118 3.60 -12.31 10.34
CA LEU A 118 4.51 -11.43 11.10
C LEU A 118 5.94 -11.96 11.19
N PRO A 119 6.20 -13.24 11.50
CA PRO A 119 7.56 -13.78 11.45
C PRO A 119 8.20 -13.68 10.08
N PHE A 120 7.42 -13.86 9.00
CA PHE A 120 7.92 -13.69 7.65
C PHE A 120 8.26 -12.23 7.33
N LEU A 121 7.42 -11.27 7.73
CA LEU A 121 7.71 -9.84 7.58
C LEU A 121 8.98 -9.44 8.37
N ILE A 122 9.14 -9.94 9.60
CA ILE A 122 10.34 -9.69 10.42
C ILE A 122 11.59 -10.26 9.72
N PHE A 123 11.51 -11.49 9.22
CA PHE A 123 12.60 -12.10 8.44
C PHE A 123 12.95 -11.27 7.20
N LEU A 124 11.95 -10.84 6.45
CA LEU A 124 12.14 -10.02 5.26
C LEU A 124 12.75 -8.65 5.60
N THR A 125 12.31 -8.03 6.69
CA THR A 125 12.89 -6.77 7.17
C THR A 125 14.36 -6.94 7.53
N PHE A 126 14.70 -8.01 8.24
CA PHE A 126 16.08 -8.33 8.58
C PHE A 126 16.93 -8.58 7.32
N LEU A 127 16.41 -9.33 6.35
CA LEU A 127 17.08 -9.58 5.09
C LEU A 127 17.29 -8.27 4.29
N PHE A 128 16.29 -7.40 4.28
CA PHE A 128 16.40 -6.09 3.62
C PHE A 128 17.48 -5.22 4.26
N VAL A 129 17.55 -5.17 5.59
CA VAL A 129 18.63 -4.47 6.32
C VAL A 129 19.99 -5.09 6.03
N LEU A 130 20.10 -6.42 5.98
CA LEU A 130 21.34 -7.11 5.63
C LEU A 130 21.84 -6.72 4.22
N PHE A 131 20.94 -6.65 3.25
CA PHE A 131 21.29 -6.19 1.90
C PHE A 131 21.68 -4.71 1.88
N ALA A 132 21.00 -3.89 2.69
CA ALA A 132 21.34 -2.47 2.82
C ALA A 132 22.78 -2.24 3.32
N LEU A 133 23.33 -3.10 4.18
CA LEU A 133 24.72 -3.01 4.65
C LEU A 133 25.76 -3.19 3.52
N GLY A 134 25.42 -3.98 2.50
CA GLY A 134 26.29 -4.20 1.32
C GLY A 134 25.95 -3.29 0.13
N GLY A 135 24.86 -2.56 0.21
CA GLY A 135 24.23 -1.87 -0.93
C GLY A 135 23.32 -2.81 -1.72
N PHE A 136 22.40 -2.21 -2.47
CA PHE A 136 21.45 -2.94 -3.29
C PHE A 136 21.96 -3.09 -4.71
N GLY A 137 22.39 -4.31 -5.07
CA GLY A 137 22.71 -4.69 -6.44
C GLY A 137 21.53 -5.36 -7.14
N ARG A 138 21.72 -5.72 -8.40
CA ARG A 138 20.70 -6.44 -9.19
C ARG A 138 20.38 -7.82 -8.62
N ILE A 139 21.35 -8.49 -8.01
CA ILE A 139 21.16 -9.83 -7.45
C ILE A 139 20.24 -9.75 -6.23
N GLU A 140 20.52 -8.82 -5.30
CA GLU A 140 19.68 -8.55 -4.13
C GLU A 140 18.25 -8.16 -4.57
N GLY A 141 18.13 -7.34 -5.62
CA GLY A 141 16.85 -6.97 -6.23
C GLY A 141 16.09 -8.19 -6.76
N ILE A 142 16.73 -9.06 -7.53
CA ILE A 142 16.11 -10.30 -8.07
C ILE A 142 15.69 -11.22 -6.93
N ILE A 143 16.49 -11.37 -5.89
CA ILE A 143 16.17 -12.19 -4.71
C ILE A 143 14.90 -11.65 -4.05
N LEU A 144 14.83 -10.33 -3.77
CA LEU A 144 13.67 -9.71 -3.14
C LEU A 144 12.39 -9.86 -3.97
N VAL A 145 12.44 -9.58 -5.28
CA VAL A 145 11.28 -9.77 -6.17
C VAL A 145 10.86 -11.25 -6.24
N SER A 146 11.83 -12.17 -6.26
CA SER A 146 11.54 -13.61 -6.26
C SER A 146 10.86 -14.05 -4.96
N ILE A 147 11.28 -13.49 -3.82
CA ILE A 147 10.65 -13.71 -2.52
C ILE A 147 9.20 -13.19 -2.52
N ALA A 148 8.96 -11.97 -3.03
CA ALA A 148 7.60 -11.42 -3.14
C ALA A 148 6.69 -12.34 -3.98
N PHE A 149 7.16 -12.77 -5.14
CA PHE A 149 6.41 -13.66 -6.02
C PHE A 149 6.15 -15.02 -5.37
N ALA A 150 7.19 -15.64 -4.80
CA ALA A 150 7.07 -16.93 -4.11
C ALA A 150 6.10 -16.85 -2.93
N TYR A 151 6.13 -15.73 -2.17
CA TYR A 151 5.21 -15.49 -1.07
C TYR A 151 3.75 -15.42 -1.55
N VAL A 152 3.46 -14.64 -2.59
CA VAL A 152 2.10 -14.55 -3.15
C VAL A 152 1.60 -15.92 -3.58
N VAL A 153 2.42 -16.66 -4.33
CA VAL A 153 2.07 -18.02 -4.79
C VAL A 153 1.83 -18.95 -3.60
N TRP A 154 2.67 -18.90 -2.59
CA TRP A 154 2.55 -19.74 -1.40
C TRP A 154 1.29 -19.43 -0.60
N VAL A 155 1.02 -18.14 -0.35
CA VAL A 155 -0.16 -17.68 0.41
C VAL A 155 -1.44 -18.07 -0.30
N VAL A 156 -1.55 -17.79 -1.60
CA VAL A 156 -2.73 -18.11 -2.40
C VAL A 156 -2.96 -19.63 -2.48
N ARG A 157 -1.91 -20.41 -2.77
CA ARG A 157 -2.04 -21.87 -2.83
C ARG A 157 -2.47 -22.49 -1.52
N ASN A 158 -1.91 -22.05 -0.40
CA ASN A 158 -2.28 -22.56 0.91
C ASN A 158 -3.73 -22.19 1.26
N SER A 159 -4.15 -20.96 0.95
CA SER A 159 -5.51 -20.54 1.20
C SER A 159 -6.53 -21.34 0.40
N LEU A 160 -6.26 -21.60 -0.88
CA LEU A 160 -7.13 -22.42 -1.72
C LEU A 160 -7.23 -23.89 -1.22
N LYS A 161 -6.15 -24.44 -0.66
CA LYS A 161 -6.17 -25.78 -0.05
C LYS A 161 -6.97 -25.80 1.26
N GLU A 162 -6.81 -24.78 2.12
CA GLU A 162 -7.55 -24.67 3.39
C GLU A 162 -9.04 -24.47 3.12
N SER A 163 -9.41 -23.72 2.08
CA SER A 163 -10.80 -23.53 1.62
C SER A 163 -11.48 -24.84 1.26
N SER A 164 -10.75 -25.80 0.72
CA SER A 164 -11.26 -27.12 0.37
C SER A 164 -11.58 -27.98 1.61
N ASN A 165 -11.02 -27.65 2.79
CA ASN A 165 -11.07 -28.53 3.95
C ASN A 165 -11.94 -28.03 5.13
N ASN A 166 -12.16 -26.73 5.32
CA ASN A 166 -12.80 -26.24 6.56
C ASN A 166 -13.26 -24.77 6.49
N TYR A 167 -14.28 -24.40 5.74
CA TYR A 167 -14.94 -23.12 5.98
C TYR A 167 -16.44 -23.29 6.23
N LEU A 168 -16.74 -23.66 7.47
CA LEU A 168 -18.01 -23.46 8.15
C LEU A 168 -17.83 -22.35 9.20
N ASP A 169 -17.24 -21.21 8.84
CA ASP A 169 -17.22 -20.06 9.73
C ASP A 169 -18.35 -19.11 9.36
N GLU A 170 -19.12 -18.74 10.38
CA GLU A 170 -20.45 -18.10 10.34
C GLU A 170 -20.51 -16.73 9.64
N ASP A 171 -19.39 -16.16 9.24
CA ASP A 171 -19.33 -14.87 8.54
C ASP A 171 -19.39 -14.97 6.99
N LEU A 172 -19.34 -16.16 6.43
CA LEU A 172 -19.35 -16.40 4.99
C LEU A 172 -20.62 -17.11 4.52
N SER A 173 -21.80 -16.63 4.89
CA SER A 173 -23.03 -17.02 4.20
C SER A 173 -23.09 -16.38 2.80
N PHE A 174 -22.12 -16.72 1.94
CA PHE A 174 -22.10 -16.23 0.58
C PHE A 174 -22.77 -17.23 -0.35
N LYS A 175 -23.86 -16.76 -0.98
CA LYS A 175 -24.50 -17.42 -2.13
C LYS A 175 -23.45 -17.73 -3.19
N SER A 176 -23.54 -18.87 -3.83
CA SER A 176 -22.63 -19.30 -4.90
C SER A 176 -22.36 -18.15 -5.90
N ALA A 177 -21.10 -17.72 -5.96
CA ALA A 177 -20.72 -16.57 -6.75
C ALA A 177 -20.73 -16.94 -8.24
N SER A 178 -21.54 -16.22 -9.02
CA SER A 178 -21.56 -16.33 -10.49
C SER A 178 -20.32 -15.68 -11.11
N ARG A 179 -19.95 -16.09 -12.34
CA ARG A 179 -18.90 -15.44 -13.14
C ARG A 179 -19.08 -13.92 -13.28
N SER A 180 -20.31 -13.44 -13.33
CA SER A 180 -20.62 -12.00 -13.35
C SER A 180 -20.12 -11.32 -12.08
N ASN A 181 -20.17 -11.98 -10.92
CA ASN A 181 -19.73 -11.41 -9.66
C ASN A 181 -18.20 -11.19 -9.61
N LEU A 182 -17.41 -12.09 -10.23
CA LEU A 182 -15.95 -11.90 -10.34
C LEU A 182 -15.60 -10.70 -11.22
N MET A 183 -16.27 -10.56 -12.37
CA MET A 183 -16.03 -9.42 -13.26
C MET A 183 -16.34 -8.10 -12.56
N PHE A 184 -17.45 -8.00 -11.84
CA PHE A 184 -17.76 -6.81 -11.05
C PHE A 184 -16.73 -6.57 -9.93
N ALA A 185 -16.28 -7.61 -9.24
CA ALA A 185 -15.26 -7.48 -8.22
C ALA A 185 -13.94 -6.92 -8.79
N LEU A 186 -13.51 -7.42 -9.94
CA LEU A 186 -12.32 -6.92 -10.65
C LEU A 186 -12.49 -5.45 -11.09
N ILE A 187 -13.66 -5.10 -11.64
CA ILE A 187 -13.98 -3.72 -12.02
C ILE A 187 -13.89 -2.80 -10.78
N TRP A 188 -14.47 -3.20 -9.65
CA TRP A 188 -14.42 -2.44 -8.41
C TRP A 188 -13.00 -2.27 -7.88
N ILE A 189 -12.15 -3.29 -7.99
CA ILE A 189 -10.74 -3.18 -7.62
C ILE A 189 -10.01 -2.18 -8.51
N ILE A 190 -10.18 -2.28 -9.83
CA ILE A 190 -9.52 -1.39 -10.79
C ILE A 190 -9.99 0.06 -10.58
N LEU A 191 -11.30 0.29 -10.52
CA LEU A 191 -11.85 1.62 -10.29
C LEU A 191 -11.44 2.15 -8.91
N GLY A 192 -11.50 1.31 -7.87
CA GLY A 192 -11.06 1.66 -6.53
C GLY A 192 -9.60 2.12 -6.50
N THR A 193 -8.71 1.35 -7.13
CA THR A 193 -7.29 1.69 -7.23
C THR A 193 -7.06 3.00 -7.98
N ILE A 194 -7.74 3.21 -9.11
CA ILE A 194 -7.64 4.45 -9.89
C ILE A 194 -8.10 5.66 -9.05
N PHE A 195 -9.24 5.54 -8.39
CA PHE A 195 -9.78 6.63 -7.55
C PHE A 195 -8.93 6.90 -6.32
N LEU A 196 -8.35 5.88 -5.69
CA LEU A 196 -7.39 6.04 -4.60
C LEU A 196 -6.15 6.79 -5.08
N SER A 197 -5.56 6.38 -6.19
CA SER A 197 -4.34 6.99 -6.74
C SER A 197 -4.57 8.44 -7.16
N LEU A 198 -5.62 8.71 -7.96
CA LEU A 198 -5.95 10.06 -8.41
C LEU A 198 -6.40 10.94 -7.25
N GLY A 199 -7.17 10.39 -6.31
CA GLY A 199 -7.63 11.09 -5.10
C GLY A 199 -6.47 11.50 -4.21
N ALA A 200 -5.51 10.61 -3.99
CA ALA A 200 -4.30 10.91 -3.22
C ALA A 200 -3.47 12.01 -3.90
N GLN A 201 -3.19 11.88 -5.19
CA GLN A 201 -2.44 12.90 -5.93
C GLN A 201 -3.13 14.27 -5.90
N CYS A 202 -4.44 14.30 -6.13
CA CYS A 202 -5.22 15.52 -6.10
C CYS A 202 -5.19 16.19 -4.72
N LEU A 203 -5.36 15.41 -3.66
CA LEU A 203 -5.31 15.89 -2.27
C LEU A 203 -3.92 16.42 -1.92
N VAL A 204 -2.87 15.62 -2.18
CA VAL A 204 -1.49 15.98 -1.84
C VAL A 204 -1.04 17.23 -2.58
N SER A 205 -1.21 17.30 -3.91
CA SER A 205 -0.80 18.45 -4.70
C SER A 205 -1.54 19.73 -4.30
N SER A 206 -2.84 19.63 -3.99
CA SER A 206 -3.62 20.78 -3.53
C SER A 206 -3.22 21.23 -2.12
N ALA A 207 -3.04 20.29 -1.19
CA ALA A 207 -2.63 20.57 0.18
C ALA A 207 -1.23 21.17 0.22
N GLN A 208 -0.30 20.67 -0.61
CA GLN A 208 1.04 21.22 -0.77
C GLN A 208 0.99 22.69 -1.19
N GLN A 209 0.24 23.02 -2.25
CA GLN A 209 0.13 24.38 -2.73
C GLN A 209 -0.53 25.32 -1.69
N LEU A 210 -1.55 24.84 -0.97
CA LEU A 210 -2.16 25.60 0.10
C LEU A 210 -1.18 25.88 1.24
N ALA A 211 -0.40 24.87 1.65
CA ALA A 211 0.60 25.01 2.70
C ALA A 211 1.69 26.04 2.33
N LEU A 212 2.20 25.98 1.09
CA LEU A 212 3.18 26.93 0.59
C LEU A 212 2.64 28.36 0.58
N ARG A 213 1.37 28.56 0.21
CA ARG A 213 0.73 29.89 0.18
C ARG A 213 0.53 30.52 1.55
N ILE A 214 0.36 29.71 2.59
CA ILE A 214 0.28 30.21 3.98
C ILE A 214 1.66 30.33 4.65
N GLY A 215 2.75 30.15 3.88
CA GLY A 215 4.12 30.39 4.33
C GLY A 215 4.79 29.18 5.00
N VAL A 216 4.25 27.97 4.85
CA VAL A 216 4.94 26.75 5.31
C VAL A 216 6.14 26.48 4.40
N SER A 217 7.29 26.15 4.98
CA SER A 217 8.51 25.91 4.21
C SER A 217 8.39 24.69 3.28
N GLU A 218 9.01 24.75 2.10
CA GLU A 218 9.05 23.64 1.13
C GLU A 218 9.60 22.36 1.75
N VAL A 219 10.63 22.48 2.61
CA VAL A 219 11.24 21.35 3.32
C VAL A 219 10.22 20.64 4.21
N PHE A 220 9.46 21.43 5.00
CA PHE A 220 8.45 20.86 5.89
C PHE A 220 7.30 20.22 5.09
N VAL A 221 6.86 20.85 4.01
CA VAL A 221 5.81 20.32 3.12
C VAL A 221 6.27 19.01 2.47
N GLY A 222 7.49 18.97 1.94
CA GLY A 222 8.06 17.75 1.37
C GLY A 222 8.17 16.62 2.38
N PHE A 223 8.66 16.91 3.59
CA PHE A 223 8.80 15.92 4.64
C PHE A 223 7.47 15.40 5.20
N SER A 224 6.44 16.25 5.30
CA SER A 224 5.17 15.89 5.93
C SER A 224 4.09 15.51 4.91
N VAL A 225 3.71 16.46 4.04
CA VAL A 225 2.55 16.28 3.13
C VAL A 225 2.85 15.26 2.04
N VAL A 226 4.04 15.33 1.44
CA VAL A 226 4.41 14.42 0.35
C VAL A 226 4.72 13.02 0.89
N ALA A 227 5.48 12.93 2.00
CA ALA A 227 5.84 11.63 2.58
C ALA A 227 4.63 10.84 3.09
N LEU A 228 3.65 11.51 3.72
CA LEU A 228 2.41 10.85 4.12
C LEU A 228 1.47 10.60 2.94
N GLY A 229 1.59 11.42 1.90
CA GLY A 229 0.71 11.40 0.74
C GLY A 229 0.78 10.11 -0.06
N THR A 230 1.95 9.49 -0.13
CA THR A 230 2.12 8.20 -0.84
C THR A 230 1.38 7.07 -0.16
N SER A 231 1.22 7.10 1.16
CA SER A 231 0.50 6.08 1.94
C SER A 231 -1.00 6.40 2.15
N LEU A 232 -1.53 7.45 1.52
CA LEU A 232 -2.97 7.77 1.58
C LEU A 232 -3.87 6.70 0.95
N PRO A 233 -3.51 6.04 -0.16
CA PRO A 233 -4.28 4.92 -0.69
C PRO A 233 -4.43 3.78 0.32
N GLU A 234 -3.35 3.39 0.98
CA GLU A 234 -3.33 2.37 2.04
C GLU A 234 -4.20 2.78 3.22
N LEU A 235 -4.08 4.03 3.67
CA LEU A 235 -4.89 4.58 4.75
C LEU A 235 -6.38 4.53 4.40
N ALA A 236 -6.75 5.03 3.23
CA ALA A 236 -8.14 5.08 2.80
C ALA A 236 -8.75 3.68 2.62
N ALA A 237 -7.99 2.73 2.04
CA ALA A 237 -8.41 1.34 1.90
C ALA A 237 -8.58 0.66 3.27
N SER A 238 -7.62 0.81 4.19
CA SER A 238 -7.65 0.21 5.53
C SER A 238 -8.76 0.81 6.40
N VAL A 239 -8.94 2.12 6.36
CA VAL A 239 -10.04 2.82 7.04
C VAL A 239 -11.40 2.38 6.50
N SER A 240 -11.56 2.27 5.18
CA SER A 240 -12.79 1.77 4.55
C SER A 240 -13.11 0.33 4.97
N ALA A 241 -12.10 -0.55 4.99
CA ALA A 241 -12.25 -1.93 5.47
C ALA A 241 -12.66 -1.98 6.94
N SER A 242 -12.08 -1.10 7.79
CA SER A 242 -12.43 -1.01 9.22
C SER A 242 -13.86 -0.53 9.43
N PHE A 243 -14.32 0.49 8.70
CA PHE A 243 -15.73 0.93 8.73
C PHE A 243 -16.69 -0.16 8.24
N ALA A 244 -16.28 -0.96 7.26
CA ALA A 244 -17.03 -2.11 6.77
C ALA A 244 -16.98 -3.32 7.74
N LYS A 245 -16.30 -3.20 8.90
CA LYS A 245 -16.06 -4.29 9.86
C LYS A 245 -15.32 -5.49 9.27
N LYS A 246 -14.48 -5.24 8.27
CA LYS A 246 -13.61 -6.24 7.60
C LYS A 246 -12.17 -6.14 8.12
N ASN A 247 -12.02 -6.33 9.43
CA ASN A 247 -10.74 -6.11 10.14
C ASN A 247 -9.59 -6.97 9.59
N SER A 248 -9.89 -8.23 9.21
CA SER A 248 -8.89 -9.10 8.59
C SER A 248 -8.39 -8.55 7.25
N LEU A 249 -9.26 -7.92 6.44
CA LEU A 249 -8.86 -7.25 5.20
C LEU A 249 -7.95 -6.05 5.47
N CYS A 250 -8.30 -5.24 6.49
CA CYS A 250 -7.49 -4.09 6.91
C CYS A 250 -6.08 -4.52 7.34
N ILE A 251 -5.99 -5.50 8.27
CA ILE A 251 -4.70 -6.00 8.74
C ILE A 251 -3.88 -6.61 7.60
N GLY A 252 -4.56 -7.37 6.73
CA GLY A 252 -3.94 -7.94 5.54
C GLY A 252 -3.35 -6.88 4.62
N ASN A 253 -4.08 -5.78 4.37
CA ASN A 253 -3.59 -4.67 3.57
C ASN A 253 -2.31 -4.06 4.18
N VAL A 254 -2.33 -3.71 5.47
CA VAL A 254 -1.18 -3.09 6.15
C VAL A 254 0.06 -3.99 6.14
N ILE A 255 -0.09 -5.26 6.50
CA ILE A 255 1.03 -6.22 6.55
C ILE A 255 1.53 -6.53 5.13
N GLY A 256 0.60 -6.71 4.18
CA GLY A 256 0.94 -6.95 2.78
C GLY A 256 1.66 -5.77 2.14
N SER A 257 1.21 -4.54 2.36
CA SER A 257 1.89 -3.34 1.86
C SER A 257 3.31 -3.23 2.41
N ASN A 258 3.53 -3.51 3.70
CA ASN A 258 4.88 -3.53 4.26
C ASN A 258 5.79 -4.57 3.60
N LEU A 259 5.26 -5.75 3.34
CA LEU A 259 5.99 -6.81 2.66
C LEU A 259 6.32 -6.43 1.21
N PHE A 260 5.35 -5.86 0.48
CA PHE A 260 5.56 -5.44 -0.90
C PHE A 260 6.48 -4.23 -1.01
N ASN A 261 6.44 -3.30 -0.06
CA ASN A 261 7.38 -2.18 -0.03
C ASN A 261 8.82 -2.67 0.07
N LEU A 262 9.11 -3.62 0.97
CA LEU A 262 10.46 -4.18 1.09
C LEU A 262 10.84 -5.06 -0.10
N ALA A 263 10.00 -6.04 -0.45
CA ALA A 263 10.36 -7.08 -1.40
C ALA A 263 10.10 -6.67 -2.86
N LEU A 264 8.94 -6.11 -3.18
CA LEU A 264 8.58 -5.77 -4.55
C LEU A 264 9.15 -4.39 -4.93
N ILE A 265 8.88 -3.34 -4.14
CA ILE A 265 9.33 -1.98 -4.47
C ILE A 265 10.84 -1.89 -4.32
N GLY A 266 11.39 -2.28 -3.16
CA GLY A 266 12.84 -2.28 -2.94
C GLY A 266 13.58 -3.17 -3.92
N GLY A 267 13.07 -4.37 -4.16
CA GLY A 267 13.64 -5.31 -5.11
C GLY A 267 13.60 -4.82 -6.55
N THR A 268 12.46 -4.29 -7.02
CA THR A 268 12.33 -3.74 -8.37
C THR A 268 13.24 -2.53 -8.57
N SER A 269 13.32 -1.65 -7.57
CA SER A 269 14.20 -0.49 -7.58
C SER A 269 15.67 -0.91 -7.74
N ALA A 270 16.13 -1.91 -6.99
CA ALA A 270 17.48 -2.45 -7.08
C ALA A 270 17.76 -3.16 -8.41
N CYS A 271 16.76 -3.83 -9.00
CA CYS A 271 16.92 -4.46 -10.32
C CYS A 271 17.18 -3.44 -11.43
N PHE A 272 16.43 -2.35 -11.44
CA PHE A 272 16.56 -1.31 -12.48
C PHE A 272 17.72 -0.36 -12.20
N TYR A 273 17.88 0.06 -10.98
CA TYR A 273 18.85 1.05 -10.53
C TYR A 273 19.61 0.53 -9.30
N PRO A 274 20.68 -0.27 -9.49
CA PRO A 274 21.54 -0.67 -8.36
C PRO A 274 22.13 0.57 -7.68
N PHE A 275 22.12 0.58 -6.33
CA PHE A 275 22.54 1.75 -5.57
C PHE A 275 23.29 1.37 -4.29
N PRO A 276 24.35 2.12 -3.91
CA PRO A 276 24.96 2.00 -2.60
C PRO A 276 24.02 2.63 -1.55
N VAL A 277 24.10 2.15 -0.33
CA VAL A 277 23.45 2.79 0.82
C VAL A 277 24.51 3.58 1.57
N SER A 278 24.25 4.86 1.81
CA SER A 278 25.21 5.71 2.52
C SER A 278 25.35 5.29 3.99
N SER A 279 26.55 5.39 4.54
CA SER A 279 26.76 5.08 5.97
C SER A 279 25.97 6.01 6.89
N SER A 280 25.70 7.24 6.47
CA SER A 280 24.85 8.18 7.19
C SER A 280 23.41 7.71 7.37
N PHE A 281 22.92 6.78 6.52
CA PHE A 281 21.58 6.22 6.61
C PHE A 281 21.39 5.33 7.86
N PHE A 282 22.47 4.72 8.36
CA PHE A 282 22.43 3.83 9.54
C PHE A 282 22.67 4.58 10.86
N TRP A 283 23.21 5.80 10.80
CA TRP A 283 23.55 6.59 11.95
C TRP A 283 22.84 7.93 11.86
N VAL A 284 21.73 8.04 12.54
CA VAL A 284 21.11 9.34 12.83
C VAL A 284 21.88 9.87 14.03
N GLU A 285 22.72 10.93 13.81
CA GLU A 285 23.34 11.67 14.89
C GLU A 285 22.28 12.40 15.76
#